data_d5ad614733a8e7ce247a1d9bbb3c9e16
#
_entry.id   d5ad614733a8e7ce247a1d9bbb3c9e16
#
_cell.length_a   1.000
_cell.length_b   1.000
_cell.length_c   1.000
_cell.angle_alpha   90.00
_cell.angle_beta   90.00
_cell.angle_gamma   90.00
#
_symmetry.space_group_name_H-M   'P 1'
#
loop_
_entity.id
_entity.type
_entity.pdbx_description
1 polymer ?
#
loop_
_entity_poly.entity_id
_entity_poly.type
_entity_poly.pdbx_seq_one_letter_code
_entity_poly.pdbx_strand_id
1 'polypeptide(L)'
;MRRAEFNKAVVALAASLFFDPERLTESQKVDAALLRDHESLTRDFVLRQHHSRPQTILGPTRAHLNQLLSLKTTSLSPSMRQQLDRIIAETAALAGWVAFRSNGDLVTAHAQLALGRQHAREAGDDMLLAQLLAATSSLHSSLDLPRRGEDQRSPLALSLLQAAQRKAGTGSRPVHGWIAVRLAMEQALLGDTRRARPLLGRAEATLPSQPSGDSAGLFVIWDESRFPGWAGKTLLILRDPAATGLLEQALAMTSAPHPRLGLLVDLAMARMNEGDSDHAITLLVEGTQLAIERGIEGFARWRLQEGRGRLSPAQQRAFDSRLHAVA
;
A
#
# COMPACT_ATOMS: atom_id res chain seq x y z
N MET A 1 -21.50 3.47 -21.40
CA MET A 1 -20.37 2.66 -21.90
C MET A 1 -20.20 1.43 -21.02
N ARG A 2 -20.28 0.20 -21.56
CA ARG A 2 -20.21 -1.03 -20.76
C ARG A 2 -18.76 -1.24 -20.27
N ARG A 3 -18.59 -1.71 -19.04
CA ARG A 3 -17.28 -1.92 -18.37
C ARG A 3 -16.28 -2.73 -19.22
N ALA A 4 -16.78 -3.67 -20.05
CA ALA A 4 -16.00 -4.44 -21.00
C ALA A 4 -15.46 -3.64 -22.18
N GLU A 5 -16.21 -2.64 -22.67
CA GLU A 5 -15.79 -1.76 -23.76
C GLU A 5 -14.76 -0.75 -23.31
N PHE A 6 -14.89 -0.25 -22.07
CA PHE A 6 -13.89 0.62 -21.46
C PHE A 6 -12.56 -0.12 -21.26
N ASN A 7 -12.58 -1.36 -20.75
CA ASN A 7 -11.36 -2.18 -20.60
C ASN A 7 -10.71 -2.50 -21.95
N LYS A 8 -11.49 -2.76 -23.02
CA LYS A 8 -10.96 -2.93 -24.37
C LYS A 8 -10.35 -1.64 -24.91
N ALA A 9 -10.98 -0.48 -24.66
CA ALA A 9 -10.46 0.81 -25.09
C ALA A 9 -9.15 1.18 -24.36
N VAL A 10 -9.03 0.89 -23.06
CA VAL A 10 -7.78 1.13 -22.29
C VAL A 10 -6.67 0.18 -22.74
N VAL A 11 -6.97 -1.09 -23.01
CA VAL A 11 -5.98 -2.05 -23.56
C VAL A 11 -5.60 -1.67 -24.99
N ALA A 12 -6.56 -1.23 -25.82
CA ALA A 12 -6.29 -0.75 -27.16
C ALA A 12 -5.49 0.56 -27.18
N LEU A 13 -5.79 1.49 -26.27
CA LEU A 13 -5.02 2.73 -26.09
C LEU A 13 -3.60 2.45 -25.61
N ALA A 14 -3.43 1.55 -24.63
CA ALA A 14 -2.12 1.08 -24.22
C ALA A 14 -1.38 0.40 -25.38
N ALA A 15 -2.04 -0.48 -26.14
CA ALA A 15 -1.44 -1.16 -27.30
C ALA A 15 -1.11 -0.20 -28.44
N SER A 16 -1.97 0.80 -28.75
CA SER A 16 -1.71 1.79 -29.79
C SER A 16 -0.60 2.77 -29.43
N LEU A 17 -0.36 3.02 -28.14
CA LEU A 17 0.79 3.80 -27.67
C LEU A 17 2.11 3.00 -27.72
N PHE A 18 2.03 1.65 -27.85
CA PHE A 18 3.21 0.77 -27.78
C PHE A 18 3.71 0.27 -29.15
N PHE A 19 2.99 0.46 -30.27
CA PHE A 19 3.30 -0.23 -31.52
C PHE A 19 3.30 0.62 -32.79
N ASP A 20 3.60 1.91 -32.66
CA ASP A 20 3.90 2.70 -33.86
C ASP A 20 5.34 3.23 -33.81
N PRO A 21 6.34 2.46 -34.32
CA PRO A 21 7.73 2.88 -34.33
C PRO A 21 7.97 4.11 -35.22
N GLU A 22 7.06 4.43 -36.16
CA GLU A 22 7.17 5.61 -37.01
C GLU A 22 6.75 6.89 -36.28
N ARG A 23 5.92 6.82 -35.25
CA ARG A 23 5.57 7.96 -34.41
C ARG A 23 6.68 8.37 -33.44
N LEU A 24 7.69 7.53 -33.21
CA LEU A 24 8.86 7.86 -32.37
C LEU A 24 9.86 8.80 -33.07
N THR A 25 9.69 9.07 -34.34
CA THR A 25 10.62 9.96 -35.12
C THR A 25 10.13 11.40 -35.20
N GLU A 26 8.86 11.71 -34.99
CA GLU A 26 8.45 13.08 -34.71
C GLU A 26 8.78 13.41 -33.26
N SER A 27 9.73 14.29 -33.03
CA SER A 27 10.06 14.89 -31.73
C SER A 27 8.75 15.40 -31.08
N GLN A 28 8.07 14.51 -30.36
CA GLN A 28 6.84 14.88 -29.66
C GLN A 28 7.22 15.94 -28.64
N LYS A 29 6.84 17.18 -28.94
CA LYS A 29 7.14 18.33 -28.09
C LYS A 29 6.44 18.10 -26.77
N VAL A 30 7.23 17.77 -25.74
CA VAL A 30 6.70 17.60 -24.39
C VAL A 30 6.11 18.94 -23.95
N ASP A 31 4.82 18.97 -23.68
CA ASP A 31 4.12 20.15 -23.21
C ASP A 31 3.40 19.85 -21.87
N ALA A 32 2.82 20.88 -21.29
CA ALA A 32 2.10 20.76 -20.02
C ALA A 32 0.82 19.91 -20.13
N ALA A 33 0.24 19.76 -21.31
CA ALA A 33 -0.93 18.91 -21.51
C ALA A 33 -0.52 17.43 -21.44
N LEU A 34 0.53 17.05 -22.13
CA LEU A 34 1.08 15.68 -22.07
C LEU A 34 1.45 15.28 -20.64
N LEU A 35 2.08 16.17 -19.86
CA LEU A 35 2.42 15.88 -18.46
C LEU A 35 1.16 15.70 -17.59
N ARG A 36 0.10 16.47 -17.80
CA ARG A 36 -1.18 16.26 -17.10
C ARG A 36 -1.83 14.93 -17.45
N ASP A 37 -1.74 14.49 -18.70
CA ASP A 37 -2.27 13.18 -19.12
C ASP A 37 -1.51 12.04 -18.43
N HIS A 38 -0.19 12.13 -18.34
CA HIS A 38 0.63 11.17 -17.59
C HIS A 38 0.32 11.18 -16.08
N GLU A 39 0.11 12.34 -15.48
CA GLU A 39 -0.28 12.47 -14.07
C GLU A 39 -1.66 11.82 -13.84
N SER A 40 -2.62 12.07 -14.73
CA SER A 40 -3.95 11.46 -14.68
C SER A 40 -3.87 9.93 -14.78
N LEU A 41 -3.04 9.39 -15.69
CA LEU A 41 -2.85 7.96 -15.85
C LEU A 41 -2.21 7.32 -14.60
N THR A 42 -1.22 7.97 -13.99
CA THR A 42 -0.62 7.53 -12.72
C THR A 42 -1.69 7.46 -11.62
N ARG A 43 -2.52 8.50 -11.51
CA ARG A 43 -3.62 8.57 -10.52
C ARG A 43 -4.65 7.44 -10.75
N ASP A 44 -4.98 7.14 -11.99
CA ASP A 44 -5.85 6.03 -12.36
C ASP A 44 -5.30 4.67 -11.88
N PHE A 45 -4.01 4.41 -12.06
CA PHE A 45 -3.38 3.19 -11.56
C PHE A 45 -3.43 3.12 -10.02
N VAL A 46 -3.19 4.23 -9.33
CA VAL A 46 -3.31 4.33 -7.87
C VAL A 46 -4.71 3.95 -7.39
N LEU A 47 -5.74 4.48 -8.01
CA LEU A 47 -7.13 4.17 -7.63
C LEU A 47 -7.49 2.70 -7.87
N ARG A 48 -6.96 2.10 -8.93
CA ARG A 48 -7.27 0.71 -9.31
C ARG A 48 -6.49 -0.33 -8.52
N GLN A 49 -5.32 0.00 -7.94
CA GLN A 49 -4.45 -0.99 -7.29
C GLN A 49 -5.14 -1.80 -6.19
N HIS A 50 -6.13 -1.23 -5.50
CA HIS A 50 -6.85 -1.89 -4.41
C HIS A 50 -7.95 -2.85 -4.87
N HIS A 51 -8.39 -2.74 -6.12
CA HIS A 51 -9.53 -3.48 -6.68
C HIS A 51 -9.12 -4.44 -7.81
N SER A 52 -7.98 -4.22 -8.43
CA SER A 52 -7.52 -4.99 -9.60
C SER A 52 -6.57 -6.11 -9.18
N ARG A 53 -6.44 -7.11 -10.05
CA ARG A 53 -5.40 -8.12 -9.88
C ARG A 53 -4.02 -7.47 -10.03
N PRO A 54 -3.05 -7.81 -9.18
CA PRO A 54 -1.73 -7.16 -9.18
C PRO A 54 -1.03 -7.17 -10.55
N GLN A 55 -1.14 -8.27 -11.27
CA GLN A 55 -0.51 -8.45 -12.58
C GLN A 55 -1.07 -7.48 -13.62
N THR A 56 -2.35 -7.09 -13.50
CA THR A 56 -2.99 -6.14 -14.41
C THR A 56 -2.60 -4.69 -14.15
N ILE A 57 -1.97 -4.41 -13.01
CA ILE A 57 -1.49 -3.07 -12.64
C ILE A 57 0.02 -2.95 -12.82
N LEU A 58 0.80 -3.93 -12.38
CA LEU A 58 2.26 -3.82 -12.32
C LEU A 58 2.90 -3.68 -13.71
N GLY A 59 2.46 -4.48 -14.69
CA GLY A 59 2.97 -4.40 -16.07
C GLY A 59 2.74 -3.02 -16.71
N PRO A 60 1.47 -2.56 -16.79
CA PRO A 60 1.16 -1.23 -17.31
C PRO A 60 1.86 -0.09 -16.56
N THR A 61 1.96 -0.16 -15.22
CA THR A 61 2.66 0.87 -14.44
C THR A 61 4.15 0.93 -14.78
N ARG A 62 4.82 -0.23 -14.97
CA ARG A 62 6.23 -0.28 -15.39
C ARG A 62 6.43 0.28 -16.80
N ALA A 63 5.54 -0.06 -17.73
CA ALA A 63 5.60 0.46 -19.08
C ALA A 63 5.43 1.98 -19.10
N HIS A 64 4.46 2.50 -18.32
CA HIS A 64 4.24 3.93 -18.14
C HIS A 64 5.47 4.62 -17.52
N LEU A 65 6.09 4.02 -16.50
CA LEU A 65 7.31 4.53 -15.88
C LEU A 65 8.46 4.62 -16.91
N ASN A 66 8.66 3.62 -17.75
CA ASN A 66 9.68 3.63 -18.78
C ASN A 66 9.44 4.75 -19.81
N GLN A 67 8.18 4.99 -20.17
CA GLN A 67 7.81 6.11 -21.03
C GLN A 67 8.15 7.46 -20.38
N LEU A 68 7.79 7.67 -19.12
CA LEU A 68 8.14 8.88 -18.37
C LEU A 68 9.65 9.10 -18.30
N LEU A 69 10.43 8.05 -18.05
CA LEU A 69 11.89 8.12 -18.01
C LEU A 69 12.48 8.51 -19.38
N SER A 70 11.88 8.06 -20.49
CA SER A 70 12.31 8.47 -21.82
C SER A 70 12.09 9.96 -22.09
N LEU A 71 11.03 10.57 -21.53
CA LEU A 71 10.77 12.01 -21.66
C LEU A 71 11.85 12.88 -20.98
N LYS A 72 12.60 12.35 -19.99
CA LYS A 72 13.72 13.11 -19.37
C LYS A 72 14.87 13.42 -20.31
N THR A 73 15.00 12.68 -21.41
CA THR A 73 16.04 12.93 -22.40
C THR A 73 15.72 14.13 -23.32
N THR A 74 14.48 14.64 -23.26
CA THR A 74 14.05 15.77 -24.07
C THR A 74 14.39 17.11 -23.39
N SER A 75 14.41 18.19 -24.19
CA SER A 75 14.61 19.54 -23.65
C SER A 75 13.34 20.03 -22.96
N LEU A 76 13.39 20.17 -21.63
CA LEU A 76 12.28 20.61 -20.80
C LEU A 76 12.61 21.92 -20.08
N SER A 77 11.59 22.77 -19.89
CA SER A 77 11.71 23.89 -18.95
C SER A 77 11.93 23.39 -17.51
N PRO A 78 12.52 24.18 -16.62
CA PRO A 78 12.73 23.79 -15.22
C PRO A 78 11.44 23.33 -14.52
N SER A 79 10.32 24.04 -14.73
CA SER A 79 9.02 23.69 -14.15
C SER A 79 8.46 22.36 -14.68
N MET A 80 8.56 22.11 -15.98
CA MET A 80 8.15 20.86 -16.60
C MET A 80 9.03 19.68 -16.13
N ARG A 81 10.33 19.91 -15.97
CA ARG A 81 11.26 18.91 -15.43
C ARG A 81 10.86 18.53 -14.00
N GLN A 82 10.58 19.52 -13.17
CA GLN A 82 10.13 19.31 -11.81
C GLN A 82 8.81 18.53 -11.76
N GLN A 83 7.84 18.88 -12.61
CA GLN A 83 6.56 18.13 -12.72
C GLN A 83 6.80 16.70 -13.21
N LEU A 84 7.63 16.49 -14.22
CA LEU A 84 7.97 15.15 -14.72
C LEU A 84 8.64 14.31 -13.63
N ASP A 85 9.60 14.86 -12.89
CA ASP A 85 10.26 14.17 -11.79
C ASP A 85 9.28 13.76 -10.70
N ARG A 86 8.29 14.60 -10.37
CA ARG A 86 7.21 14.26 -9.46
C ARG A 86 6.38 13.06 -9.98
N ILE A 87 5.94 13.09 -11.25
CA ILE A 87 5.15 12.01 -11.85
C ILE A 87 5.95 10.69 -11.87
N ILE A 88 7.24 10.75 -12.20
CA ILE A 88 8.15 9.59 -12.16
C ILE A 88 8.23 9.04 -10.72
N ALA A 89 8.42 9.91 -9.74
CA ALA A 89 8.50 9.52 -8.34
C ALA A 89 7.24 8.78 -7.89
N GLU A 90 6.09 9.31 -8.25
CA GLU A 90 4.79 8.73 -7.96
C GLU A 90 4.59 7.38 -8.64
N THR A 91 4.88 7.29 -9.93
CA THR A 91 4.73 6.05 -10.72
C THR A 91 5.68 4.96 -10.24
N ALA A 92 6.94 5.30 -9.96
CA ALA A 92 7.93 4.37 -9.42
C ALA A 92 7.51 3.85 -8.05
N ALA A 93 7.00 4.73 -7.21
CA ALA A 93 6.49 4.40 -5.91
C ALA A 93 5.33 3.40 -5.98
N LEU A 94 4.36 3.61 -6.88
CA LEU A 94 3.26 2.68 -7.12
C LEU A 94 3.78 1.32 -7.59
N ALA A 95 4.69 1.29 -8.57
CA ALA A 95 5.30 0.06 -9.05
C ALA A 95 5.99 -0.72 -7.92
N GLY A 96 6.74 -0.04 -7.06
CA GLY A 96 7.40 -0.62 -5.90
C GLY A 96 6.40 -1.15 -4.87
N TRP A 97 5.35 -0.41 -4.59
CA TRP A 97 4.31 -0.81 -3.63
C TRP A 97 3.54 -2.04 -4.10
N VAL A 98 3.12 -2.06 -5.36
CA VAL A 98 2.41 -3.22 -5.94
C VAL A 98 3.32 -4.44 -5.99
N ALA A 99 4.60 -4.30 -6.37
CA ALA A 99 5.58 -5.39 -6.35
C ALA A 99 5.72 -5.98 -4.94
N PHE A 100 5.81 -5.14 -3.91
CA PHE A 100 5.92 -5.56 -2.51
C PHE A 100 4.65 -6.26 -2.03
N ARG A 101 3.53 -5.55 -2.07
CA ARG A 101 2.29 -5.99 -1.42
C ARG A 101 1.65 -7.20 -2.10
N SER A 102 1.77 -7.27 -3.40
CA SER A 102 1.01 -8.20 -4.21
C SER A 102 1.81 -9.40 -4.70
N ASN A 103 3.11 -9.22 -4.94
CA ASN A 103 3.97 -10.30 -5.46
C ASN A 103 5.04 -10.72 -4.44
N GLY A 104 5.25 -9.97 -3.35
CA GLY A 104 6.36 -10.21 -2.42
C GLY A 104 7.75 -9.97 -3.04
N ASP A 105 7.81 -9.27 -4.19
CA ASP A 105 9.07 -8.97 -4.90
C ASP A 105 9.79 -7.80 -4.22
N LEU A 106 10.57 -8.12 -3.20
CA LEU A 106 11.34 -7.15 -2.42
C LEU A 106 12.44 -6.47 -3.26
N VAL A 107 13.04 -7.18 -4.22
CA VAL A 107 14.11 -6.61 -5.06
C VAL A 107 13.57 -5.48 -5.92
N THR A 108 12.49 -5.74 -6.65
CA THR A 108 11.80 -4.73 -7.43
C THR A 108 11.27 -3.60 -6.52
N ALA A 109 10.68 -3.92 -5.38
CA ALA A 109 10.15 -2.92 -4.46
C ALA A 109 11.24 -1.95 -3.98
N HIS A 110 12.39 -2.47 -3.55
CA HIS A 110 13.53 -1.64 -3.14
C HIS A 110 14.03 -0.74 -4.26
N ALA A 111 14.22 -1.29 -5.48
CA ALA A 111 14.71 -0.54 -6.63
C ALA A 111 13.74 0.60 -7.01
N GLN A 112 12.46 0.30 -7.09
CA GLN A 112 11.44 1.26 -7.50
C GLN A 112 11.21 2.35 -6.44
N LEU A 113 11.16 2.01 -5.15
CA LEU A 113 11.05 3.01 -4.08
C LEU A 113 12.34 3.86 -3.96
N ALA A 114 13.51 3.32 -4.28
CA ALA A 114 14.75 4.10 -4.33
C ALA A 114 14.71 5.11 -5.49
N LEU A 115 14.29 4.68 -6.68
CA LEU A 115 14.07 5.55 -7.84
C LEU A 115 13.07 6.66 -7.52
N GLY A 116 11.93 6.31 -6.92
CA GLY A 116 10.93 7.30 -6.50
C GLY A 116 11.50 8.35 -5.55
N ARG A 117 12.27 7.94 -4.52
CA ARG A 117 12.92 8.89 -3.60
C ARG A 117 13.95 9.79 -4.29
N GLN A 118 14.67 9.28 -5.28
CA GLN A 118 15.59 10.09 -6.06
C GLN A 118 14.82 11.19 -6.80
N HIS A 119 13.79 10.84 -7.56
CA HIS A 119 13.00 11.79 -8.32
C HIS A 119 12.19 12.77 -7.46
N ALA A 120 11.70 12.34 -6.28
CA ALA A 120 11.07 13.26 -5.32
C ALA A 120 12.05 14.35 -4.83
N ARG A 121 13.34 13.99 -4.64
CA ARG A 121 14.38 15.01 -4.31
C ARG A 121 14.67 15.92 -5.49
N GLU A 122 14.77 15.39 -6.72
CA GLU A 122 14.99 16.17 -7.94
C GLU A 122 13.83 17.15 -8.19
N ALA A 123 12.60 16.72 -7.86
CA ALA A 123 11.41 17.58 -7.89
C ALA A 123 11.35 18.60 -6.76
N GLY A 124 12.17 18.48 -5.72
CA GLY A 124 12.07 19.32 -4.51
C GLY A 124 10.80 19.10 -3.71
N ASP A 125 10.13 17.95 -3.88
CA ASP A 125 8.87 17.63 -3.21
C ASP A 125 9.14 16.85 -1.90
N ASP A 126 9.35 17.60 -0.82
CA ASP A 126 9.63 17.06 0.51
C ASP A 126 8.44 16.25 1.07
N MET A 127 7.19 16.57 0.68
CA MET A 127 6.00 15.83 1.10
C MET A 127 5.93 14.45 0.43
N LEU A 128 6.17 14.39 -0.87
CA LEU A 128 6.27 13.13 -1.61
C LEU A 128 7.46 12.30 -1.10
N LEU A 129 8.59 12.93 -0.82
CA LEU A 129 9.75 12.25 -0.23
C LEU A 129 9.40 11.66 1.16
N ALA A 130 8.65 12.37 1.99
CA ALA A 130 8.18 11.87 3.28
C ALA A 130 7.32 10.62 3.12
N GLN A 131 6.36 10.63 2.18
CA GLN A 131 5.53 9.46 1.86
C GLN A 131 6.37 8.26 1.41
N LEU A 132 7.35 8.50 0.53
CA LEU A 132 8.23 7.45 0.02
C LEU A 132 9.15 6.86 1.09
N LEU A 133 9.62 7.67 2.03
CA LEU A 133 10.38 7.19 3.19
C LEU A 133 9.49 6.31 4.08
N ALA A 134 8.26 6.74 4.35
CA ALA A 134 7.30 5.96 5.13
C ALA A 134 6.88 4.67 4.41
N ALA A 135 6.69 4.68 3.08
CA ALA A 135 6.46 3.46 2.30
C ALA A 135 7.67 2.52 2.33
N THR A 136 8.88 3.06 2.22
CA THR A 136 10.12 2.27 2.30
C THR A 136 10.28 1.60 3.67
N SER A 137 9.80 2.21 4.76
CA SER A 137 9.86 1.59 6.09
C SER A 137 9.16 0.23 6.14
N SER A 138 8.10 0.02 5.32
CA SER A 138 7.40 -1.25 5.22
C SER A 138 8.30 -2.39 4.74
N LEU A 139 9.30 -2.10 3.90
CA LEU A 139 10.27 -3.10 3.43
C LEU A 139 11.26 -3.56 4.52
N HIS A 140 11.24 -2.90 5.67
CA HIS A 140 12.11 -3.18 6.80
C HIS A 140 11.34 -3.46 8.09
N SER A 141 10.01 -3.42 8.04
CA SER A 141 9.16 -3.68 9.19
C SER A 141 8.89 -5.18 9.36
N SER A 142 9.03 -5.69 10.57
CA SER A 142 8.65 -7.07 10.89
C SER A 142 7.13 -7.31 10.85
N LEU A 143 6.32 -6.24 10.72
CA LEU A 143 4.88 -6.34 10.46
C LEU A 143 4.59 -6.81 9.04
N ASP A 144 5.44 -6.42 8.14
CA ASP A 144 5.22 -6.52 6.70
C ASP A 144 6.11 -7.60 6.05
N LEU A 145 7.03 -8.21 6.81
CA LEU A 145 7.95 -9.25 6.34
C LEU A 145 7.80 -10.56 7.12
N PRO A 146 8.05 -11.72 6.49
CA PRO A 146 8.14 -12.99 7.19
C PRO A 146 9.17 -12.91 8.32
N ARG A 147 8.79 -13.32 9.53
CA ARG A 147 9.73 -13.37 10.66
C ARG A 147 10.83 -14.37 10.35
N ARG A 148 12.04 -13.89 10.15
CA ARG A 148 13.27 -14.69 10.04
C ARG A 148 14.07 -14.56 11.35
N GLY A 149 13.70 -15.35 12.38
CA GLY A 149 14.40 -15.37 13.67
C GLY A 149 13.88 -14.35 14.71
N GLU A 150 14.29 -14.51 15.97
CA GLU A 150 13.77 -13.78 17.13
C GLU A 150 14.19 -12.31 17.22
N ASP A 151 15.18 -11.84 16.46
CA ASP A 151 15.83 -10.53 16.63
C ASP A 151 15.50 -9.47 15.57
N GLN A 152 14.41 -9.61 14.82
CA GLN A 152 14.13 -8.68 13.72
C GLN A 152 13.28 -7.46 14.13
N ARG A 153 13.73 -6.76 15.14
CA ARG A 153 13.35 -5.35 15.35
C ARG A 153 14.23 -4.50 14.45
N SER A 154 13.72 -4.10 13.28
CA SER A 154 14.54 -3.31 12.37
C SER A 154 14.60 -1.85 12.83
N PRO A 155 15.73 -1.38 13.39
CA PRO A 155 15.91 0.03 13.73
C PRO A 155 15.77 0.92 12.48
N LEU A 156 15.94 0.35 11.30
CA LEU A 156 15.85 1.06 10.02
C LEU A 156 14.42 1.47 9.69
N ALA A 157 13.40 0.62 9.97
CA ALA A 157 12.00 1.00 9.77
C ALA A 157 11.65 2.24 10.59
N LEU A 158 12.02 2.26 11.87
CA LEU A 158 11.78 3.39 12.76
C LEU A 158 12.55 4.64 12.31
N SER A 159 13.82 4.51 11.90
CA SER A 159 14.63 5.64 11.44
C SER A 159 14.10 6.28 10.16
N LEU A 160 13.59 5.46 9.24
CA LEU A 160 12.93 5.93 8.00
C LEU A 160 11.65 6.70 8.30
N LEU A 161 10.83 6.22 9.24
CA LEU A 161 9.60 6.92 9.67
C LEU A 161 9.91 8.24 10.38
N GLN A 162 10.94 8.28 11.22
CA GLN A 162 11.40 9.54 11.83
C GLN A 162 11.93 10.52 10.78
N ALA A 163 12.65 10.04 9.76
CA ALA A 163 13.08 10.87 8.64
C ALA A 163 11.88 11.37 7.83
N ALA A 164 10.87 10.52 7.60
CA ALA A 164 9.61 10.90 6.96
C ALA A 164 8.89 12.01 7.74
N GLN A 165 8.80 11.88 9.06
CA GLN A 165 8.17 12.87 9.92
C GLN A 165 8.87 14.25 9.84
N ARG A 166 10.22 14.26 9.83
CA ARG A 166 10.99 15.51 9.68
C ARG A 166 10.77 16.15 8.31
N LYS A 167 10.71 15.32 7.24
CA LYS A 167 10.51 15.80 5.86
C LYS A 167 9.10 16.31 5.60
N ALA A 168 8.08 15.74 6.24
CA ALA A 168 6.70 16.20 6.11
C ALA A 168 6.49 17.64 6.62
N GLY A 169 7.37 18.14 7.49
CA GLY A 169 7.31 19.52 8.00
C GLY A 169 5.94 19.87 8.60
N THR A 170 5.33 20.97 8.15
CA THR A 170 3.98 21.43 8.53
C THR A 170 2.92 21.14 7.45
N GLY A 171 3.23 20.26 6.50
CA GLY A 171 2.42 20.01 5.31
C GLY A 171 1.11 19.25 5.56
N SER A 172 0.78 18.34 4.65
CA SER A 172 -0.51 17.63 4.61
C SER A 172 -0.84 16.87 5.89
N ARG A 173 -1.97 17.22 6.56
CA ARG A 173 -2.47 16.53 7.76
C ARG A 173 -2.63 15.01 7.55
N PRO A 174 -3.24 14.53 6.45
CA PRO A 174 -3.32 13.10 6.15
C PRO A 174 -1.98 12.36 6.11
N VAL A 175 -0.93 12.96 5.52
CA VAL A 175 0.41 12.36 5.51
C VAL A 175 0.97 12.25 6.92
N HIS A 176 0.79 13.28 7.76
CA HIS A 176 1.18 13.24 9.16
C HIS A 176 0.46 12.13 9.93
N GLY A 177 -0.85 11.96 9.70
CA GLY A 177 -1.65 10.90 10.30
C GLY A 177 -1.14 9.51 9.95
N TRP A 178 -0.87 9.29 8.67
CA TRP A 178 -0.32 8.02 8.21
C TRP A 178 1.08 7.72 8.79
N ILE A 179 1.97 8.70 8.79
CA ILE A 179 3.30 8.55 9.41
C ILE A 179 3.15 8.27 10.91
N ALA A 180 2.25 8.97 11.60
CA ALA A 180 2.03 8.80 13.04
C ALA A 180 1.51 7.38 13.36
N VAL A 181 0.56 6.84 12.60
CA VAL A 181 0.07 5.48 12.82
C VAL A 181 1.13 4.43 12.51
N ARG A 182 1.95 4.64 11.48
CA ARG A 182 3.10 3.75 11.19
C ARG A 182 4.12 3.77 12.32
N LEU A 183 4.44 4.94 12.87
CA LEU A 183 5.29 5.07 14.06
C LEU A 183 4.67 4.38 15.28
N ALA A 184 3.35 4.50 15.49
CA ALA A 184 2.65 3.82 16.57
C ALA A 184 2.81 2.29 16.46
N MET A 185 2.68 1.75 15.26
CA MET A 185 2.85 0.32 15.01
C MET A 185 4.28 -0.16 15.30
N GLU A 186 5.30 0.58 14.85
CA GLU A 186 6.70 0.24 15.15
C GLU A 186 7.00 0.33 16.66
N GLN A 187 6.46 1.32 17.37
CA GLN A 187 6.60 1.41 18.83
C GLN A 187 5.85 0.26 19.54
N ALA A 188 4.68 -0.12 19.04
CA ALA A 188 3.94 -1.27 19.57
C ALA A 188 4.74 -2.57 19.41
N LEU A 189 5.42 -2.79 18.26
CA LEU A 189 6.31 -3.93 18.05
C LEU A 189 7.47 -3.97 19.04
N LEU A 190 7.95 -2.80 19.48
CA LEU A 190 9.00 -2.68 20.50
C LEU A 190 8.44 -2.91 21.92
N GLY A 191 7.12 -3.07 22.06
CA GLY A 191 6.43 -3.14 23.35
C GLY A 191 6.29 -1.80 24.07
N ASP A 192 6.61 -0.68 23.38
CA ASP A 192 6.54 0.66 23.96
C ASP A 192 5.12 1.24 23.87
N THR A 193 4.24 0.76 24.71
CA THR A 193 2.85 1.24 24.81
C THR A 193 2.78 2.74 25.13
N ARG A 194 3.74 3.25 25.91
CA ARG A 194 3.77 4.67 26.33
C ARG A 194 3.97 5.61 25.13
N ARG A 195 4.72 5.17 24.12
CA ARG A 195 4.92 5.93 22.88
C ARG A 195 3.88 5.60 21.82
N ALA A 196 3.41 4.37 21.73
CA ALA A 196 2.46 3.94 20.71
C ALA A 196 1.09 4.64 20.84
N ARG A 197 0.50 4.69 22.04
CA ARG A 197 -0.85 5.27 22.25
C ARG A 197 -0.93 6.78 21.94
N PRO A 198 -0.01 7.65 22.37
CA PRO A 198 -0.04 9.07 22.00
C PRO A 198 0.12 9.27 20.48
N LEU A 199 0.84 8.37 19.79
CA LEU A 199 0.97 8.42 18.33
C LEU A 199 -0.35 8.08 17.64
N LEU A 200 -1.13 7.11 18.15
CA LEU A 200 -2.48 6.84 17.66
C LEU A 200 -3.40 8.05 17.84
N GLY A 201 -3.44 8.68 19.02
CA GLY A 201 -4.24 9.89 19.24
C GLY A 201 -3.84 11.04 18.32
N ARG A 202 -2.53 11.22 18.06
CA ARG A 202 -2.06 12.21 17.07
C ARG A 202 -2.52 11.86 15.65
N ALA A 203 -2.49 10.59 15.27
CA ALA A 203 -2.97 10.14 13.98
C ALA A 203 -4.46 10.43 13.81
N GLU A 204 -5.28 10.09 14.81
CA GLU A 204 -6.71 10.35 14.85
C GLU A 204 -7.04 11.84 14.70
N ALA A 205 -6.32 12.71 15.43
CA ALA A 205 -6.50 14.16 15.35
C ALA A 205 -6.22 14.77 13.97
N THR A 206 -5.62 14.02 13.05
CA THR A 206 -5.40 14.47 11.66
C THR A 206 -6.50 14.05 10.69
N LEU A 207 -7.48 13.27 11.14
CA LEU A 207 -8.59 12.85 10.29
C LEU A 207 -9.34 14.10 9.77
N PRO A 208 -9.74 14.08 8.48
CA PRO A 208 -10.52 15.18 7.93
C PRO A 208 -11.93 15.19 8.55
N SER A 209 -12.44 16.37 8.86
CA SER A 209 -13.82 16.54 9.39
C SER A 209 -14.91 16.29 8.36
N GLN A 210 -14.55 16.18 7.08
CA GLN A 210 -15.44 15.78 5.99
C GLN A 210 -14.67 14.85 5.04
N PRO A 211 -15.33 13.88 4.40
CA PRO A 211 -14.69 13.06 3.38
C PRO A 211 -14.14 13.97 2.28
N SER A 212 -12.85 14.21 2.27
CA SER A 212 -12.20 14.92 1.20
C SER A 212 -11.90 13.94 0.09
N GLY A 213 -12.33 14.20 -1.13
CA GLY A 213 -11.95 13.44 -2.32
C GLY A 213 -10.43 13.56 -2.63
N ASP A 214 -9.73 14.42 -1.92
CA ASP A 214 -8.29 14.57 -1.94
C ASP A 214 -7.66 13.53 -1.01
N SER A 215 -7.45 12.32 -1.55
CA SER A 215 -6.49 11.40 -0.94
C SER A 215 -5.15 12.13 -0.81
N ALA A 216 -4.56 12.08 0.36
CA ALA A 216 -3.32 12.79 0.71
C ALA A 216 -2.08 12.28 -0.01
N GLY A 217 -2.17 11.97 -1.27
CA GLY A 217 -1.10 11.43 -2.08
C GLY A 217 -1.29 9.95 -2.40
N LEU A 218 -0.41 9.45 -3.22
CA LEU A 218 -0.43 8.20 -3.97
C LEU A 218 -0.76 6.92 -3.21
N PHE A 219 -0.41 6.84 -1.93
CA PHE A 219 -0.46 5.57 -1.22
C PHE A 219 -1.47 5.57 -0.08
N VAL A 220 -1.97 6.72 0.30
CA VAL A 220 -2.61 6.89 1.58
C VAL A 220 -3.98 7.49 1.39
N ILE A 221 -4.97 6.62 1.39
CA ILE A 221 -6.33 7.05 1.74
C ILE A 221 -6.32 7.20 3.26
N TRP A 222 -6.38 8.42 3.75
CA TRP A 222 -6.42 8.74 5.17
C TRP A 222 -7.76 9.37 5.51
N ASP A 223 -8.66 8.53 5.99
CA ASP A 223 -10.03 8.92 6.33
C ASP A 223 -10.56 8.04 7.48
N GLU A 224 -11.76 8.35 7.92
CA GLU A 224 -12.45 7.62 8.98
C GLU A 224 -12.70 6.14 8.63
N SER A 225 -12.72 5.75 7.37
CA SER A 225 -12.91 4.36 6.97
C SER A 225 -11.64 3.52 7.12
N ARG A 226 -10.46 4.15 7.05
CA ARG A 226 -9.16 3.46 7.09
C ARG A 226 -8.51 3.48 8.46
N PHE A 227 -8.73 4.54 9.23
CA PHE A 227 -8.11 4.70 10.55
C PHE A 227 -8.41 3.56 11.52
N PRO A 228 -9.66 3.06 11.67
CA PRO A 228 -9.95 1.96 12.58
C PRO A 228 -9.13 0.70 12.29
N GLY A 229 -8.86 0.39 11.01
CA GLY A 229 -8.03 -0.76 10.64
C GLY A 229 -6.57 -0.62 11.10
N TRP A 230 -6.00 0.58 10.95
CA TRP A 230 -4.64 0.86 11.41
C TRP A 230 -4.54 0.90 12.94
N ALA A 231 -5.51 1.53 13.60
CA ALA A 231 -5.59 1.60 15.05
C ALA A 231 -5.81 0.20 15.65
N GLY A 232 -6.75 -0.57 15.12
CA GLY A 232 -7.02 -1.94 15.53
C GLY A 232 -5.80 -2.85 15.38
N LYS A 233 -5.07 -2.75 14.27
CA LYS A 233 -3.80 -3.48 14.09
C LYS A 233 -2.74 -3.08 15.13
N THR A 234 -2.63 -1.79 15.44
CA THR A 234 -1.69 -1.32 16.47
C THR A 234 -2.05 -1.88 17.85
N LEU A 235 -3.34 -1.84 18.20
CA LEU A 235 -3.84 -2.39 19.47
C LEU A 235 -3.72 -3.91 19.53
N LEU A 236 -3.92 -4.61 18.41
CA LEU A 236 -3.67 -6.05 18.31
C LEU A 236 -2.21 -6.41 18.67
N ILE A 237 -1.25 -5.65 18.17
CA ILE A 237 0.17 -5.83 18.51
C ILE A 237 0.41 -5.62 20.00
N LEU A 238 -0.25 -4.65 20.60
CA LEU A 238 -0.20 -4.36 22.04
C LEU A 238 -1.03 -5.34 22.90
N ARG A 239 -1.72 -6.30 22.27
CA ARG A 239 -2.67 -7.23 22.91
C ARG A 239 -3.80 -6.51 23.68
N ASP A 240 -4.22 -5.36 23.18
CA ASP A 240 -5.31 -4.60 23.76
C ASP A 240 -6.66 -5.14 23.30
N PRO A 241 -7.61 -5.41 24.22
CA PRO A 241 -8.91 -5.98 23.87
C PRO A 241 -9.76 -5.08 22.95
N ALA A 242 -9.51 -3.77 22.91
CA ALA A 242 -10.19 -2.85 22.00
C ALA A 242 -9.85 -3.08 20.50
N ALA A 243 -8.83 -3.90 20.21
CA ALA A 243 -8.42 -4.20 18.85
C ALA A 243 -9.54 -4.81 18.02
N THR A 244 -10.27 -5.76 18.58
CA THR A 244 -11.33 -6.52 17.89
C THR A 244 -12.43 -5.61 17.38
N GLY A 245 -12.99 -4.74 18.25
CA GLY A 245 -14.06 -3.82 17.84
C GLY A 245 -13.66 -2.85 16.74
N LEU A 246 -12.42 -2.33 16.77
CA LEU A 246 -11.91 -1.46 15.69
C LEU A 246 -11.68 -2.21 14.39
N LEU A 247 -11.20 -3.46 14.44
CA LEU A 247 -11.01 -4.29 13.25
C LEU A 247 -12.35 -4.69 12.62
N GLU A 248 -13.36 -4.99 13.41
CA GLU A 248 -14.73 -5.25 12.94
C GLU A 248 -15.33 -4.01 12.26
N GLN A 249 -15.20 -2.84 12.89
CA GLN A 249 -15.62 -1.57 12.29
C GLN A 249 -14.93 -1.35 10.94
N ALA A 250 -13.62 -1.52 10.87
CA ALA A 250 -12.86 -1.34 9.63
C ALA A 250 -13.29 -2.35 8.55
N LEU A 251 -13.53 -3.61 8.93
CA LEU A 251 -13.95 -4.65 8.01
C LEU A 251 -15.35 -4.36 7.42
N ALA A 252 -16.29 -3.85 8.23
CA ALA A 252 -17.60 -3.44 7.77
C ALA A 252 -17.56 -2.28 6.77
N MET A 253 -16.58 -1.37 6.90
CA MET A 253 -16.41 -0.22 6.02
C MET A 253 -15.55 -0.50 4.78
N THR A 254 -14.91 -1.69 4.68
CA THR A 254 -13.92 -1.98 3.63
C THR A 254 -14.45 -3.01 2.63
N SER A 255 -14.72 -2.56 1.40
CA SER A 255 -15.14 -3.42 0.27
C SER A 255 -13.96 -3.81 -0.65
N ALA A 256 -12.89 -3.03 -0.69
CA ALA A 256 -11.75 -3.27 -1.56
C ALA A 256 -11.00 -4.55 -1.16
N PRO A 257 -10.75 -5.50 -2.10
CA PRO A 257 -10.24 -6.83 -1.78
C PRO A 257 -8.90 -6.85 -1.02
N HIS A 258 -7.93 -6.06 -1.47
CA HIS A 258 -6.60 -6.05 -0.87
C HIS A 258 -6.57 -5.60 0.61
N PRO A 259 -7.15 -4.44 0.99
CA PRO A 259 -7.21 -4.05 2.39
C PRO A 259 -8.14 -4.96 3.21
N ARG A 260 -9.27 -5.44 2.63
CA ARG A 260 -10.17 -6.37 3.30
C ARG A 260 -9.44 -7.64 3.74
N LEU A 261 -8.61 -8.22 2.87
CA LEU A 261 -7.81 -9.40 3.21
C LEU A 261 -6.91 -9.17 4.42
N GLY A 262 -6.25 -8.02 4.49
CA GLY A 262 -5.42 -7.66 5.65
C GLY A 262 -6.24 -7.60 6.94
N LEU A 263 -7.43 -7.01 6.88
CA LEU A 263 -8.34 -6.89 8.03
C LEU A 263 -8.88 -8.25 8.50
N LEU A 264 -9.23 -9.15 7.58
CA LEU A 264 -9.67 -10.51 7.91
C LEU A 264 -8.59 -11.26 8.71
N VAL A 265 -7.33 -11.16 8.30
CA VAL A 265 -6.22 -11.80 9.01
C VAL A 265 -5.97 -11.14 10.37
N ASP A 266 -5.96 -9.80 10.45
CA ASP A 266 -5.75 -9.09 11.70
C ASP A 266 -6.88 -9.40 12.71
N LEU A 267 -8.13 -9.45 12.24
CA LEU A 267 -9.29 -9.82 13.07
C LEU A 267 -9.23 -11.29 13.51
N ALA A 268 -8.82 -12.20 12.63
CA ALA A 268 -8.63 -13.60 13.01
C ALA A 268 -7.58 -13.74 14.13
N MET A 269 -6.48 -12.98 14.04
CA MET A 269 -5.47 -12.97 15.11
C MET A 269 -6.00 -12.38 16.42
N ALA A 270 -6.85 -11.35 16.36
CA ALA A 270 -7.51 -10.80 17.54
C ALA A 270 -8.43 -11.83 18.19
N ARG A 271 -9.26 -12.52 17.41
CA ARG A 271 -10.14 -13.59 17.89
C ARG A 271 -9.38 -14.77 18.50
N MET A 272 -8.22 -15.14 17.93
CA MET A 272 -7.34 -16.14 18.56
C MET A 272 -6.83 -15.70 19.93
N ASN A 273 -6.47 -14.41 20.08
CA ASN A 273 -6.03 -13.88 21.36
C ASN A 273 -7.15 -13.90 22.43
N GLU A 274 -8.42 -13.83 22.01
CA GLU A 274 -9.62 -13.95 22.86
C GLU A 274 -10.02 -15.41 23.13
N GLY A 275 -9.39 -16.39 22.48
CA GLY A 275 -9.73 -17.81 22.56
C GLY A 275 -10.86 -18.25 21.62
N ASP A 276 -11.39 -17.35 20.78
CA ASP A 276 -12.45 -17.64 19.80
C ASP A 276 -11.85 -18.21 18.51
N SER A 277 -11.38 -19.44 18.58
CA SER A 277 -10.70 -20.10 17.47
C SER A 277 -11.63 -20.45 16.31
N ASP A 278 -12.89 -20.71 16.57
CA ASP A 278 -13.87 -21.07 15.51
C ASP A 278 -14.14 -19.88 14.59
N HIS A 279 -14.33 -18.70 15.16
CA HIS A 279 -14.48 -17.48 14.39
C HIS A 279 -13.18 -17.12 13.66
N ALA A 280 -12.03 -17.28 14.32
CA ALA A 280 -10.73 -17.05 13.69
C ALA A 280 -10.52 -17.95 12.45
N ILE A 281 -10.89 -19.23 12.52
CA ILE A 281 -10.84 -20.17 11.38
C ILE A 281 -11.74 -19.67 10.24
N THR A 282 -12.97 -19.26 10.55
CA THR A 282 -13.91 -18.75 9.54
C THR A 282 -13.33 -17.54 8.79
N LEU A 283 -12.75 -16.57 9.51
CA LEU A 283 -12.12 -15.40 8.94
C LEU A 283 -10.88 -15.75 8.05
N LEU A 284 -10.06 -16.71 8.48
CA LEU A 284 -8.93 -17.18 7.69
C LEU A 284 -9.36 -17.92 6.42
N VAL A 285 -10.45 -18.69 6.46
CA VAL A 285 -11.04 -19.35 5.28
C VAL A 285 -11.54 -18.29 4.30
N GLU A 286 -12.33 -17.30 4.77
CA GLU A 286 -12.79 -16.18 3.93
C GLU A 286 -11.62 -15.43 3.29
N GLY A 287 -10.58 -15.12 4.07
CA GLY A 287 -9.38 -14.45 3.57
C GLY A 287 -8.64 -15.28 2.52
N THR A 288 -8.55 -16.60 2.70
CA THR A 288 -7.88 -17.50 1.74
C THR A 288 -8.66 -17.58 0.43
N GLN A 289 -9.98 -17.68 0.48
CA GLN A 289 -10.83 -17.65 -0.71
C GLN A 289 -10.70 -16.34 -1.47
N LEU A 290 -10.76 -15.21 -0.76
CA LEU A 290 -10.58 -13.89 -1.35
C LEU A 290 -9.21 -13.76 -2.05
N ALA A 291 -8.14 -14.30 -1.44
CA ALA A 291 -6.81 -14.30 -2.04
C ALA A 291 -6.77 -15.12 -3.34
N ILE A 292 -7.37 -16.31 -3.35
CA ILE A 292 -7.45 -17.19 -4.53
C ILE A 292 -8.27 -16.51 -5.65
N GLU A 293 -9.47 -16.04 -5.36
CA GLU A 293 -10.37 -15.43 -6.34
C GLU A 293 -9.75 -14.19 -7.00
N ARG A 294 -9.00 -13.42 -6.24
CA ARG A 294 -8.39 -12.17 -6.70
C ARG A 294 -6.96 -12.33 -7.20
N GLY A 295 -6.37 -13.52 -7.09
CA GLY A 295 -4.97 -13.76 -7.45
C GLY A 295 -4.02 -12.90 -6.61
N ILE A 296 -4.32 -12.72 -5.32
CA ILE A 296 -3.50 -11.95 -4.38
C ILE A 296 -2.46 -12.92 -3.80
N GLU A 297 -1.21 -12.67 -4.12
CA GLU A 297 -0.05 -13.44 -3.64
C GLU A 297 0.79 -12.56 -2.70
N GLY A 298 2.03 -12.92 -2.46
CA GLY A 298 2.97 -12.10 -1.72
C GLY A 298 2.61 -11.91 -0.25
N PHE A 299 2.61 -10.67 0.21
CA PHE A 299 2.41 -10.31 1.61
C PHE A 299 1.12 -10.88 2.23
N ALA A 300 0.01 -10.81 1.51
CA ALA A 300 -1.27 -11.27 2.01
C ALA A 300 -1.30 -12.79 2.21
N ARG A 301 -0.73 -13.55 1.27
CA ARG A 301 -0.59 -15.00 1.38
C ARG A 301 0.30 -15.40 2.56
N TRP A 302 1.40 -14.69 2.74
CA TRP A 302 2.25 -14.90 3.90
C TRP A 302 1.51 -14.65 5.22
N ARG A 303 0.73 -13.56 5.32
CA ARG A 303 -0.07 -13.25 6.51
C ARG A 303 -1.10 -14.36 6.82
N LEU A 304 -1.76 -14.90 5.80
CA LEU A 304 -2.66 -16.05 5.96
C LEU A 304 -1.92 -17.28 6.48
N GLN A 305 -0.71 -17.55 5.98
CA GLN A 305 0.12 -18.66 6.46
C GLN A 305 0.55 -18.44 7.93
N GLU A 306 0.89 -17.22 8.30
CA GLU A 306 1.18 -16.87 9.70
C GLU A 306 -0.03 -17.12 10.59
N GLY A 307 -1.22 -16.65 10.19
CA GLY A 307 -2.46 -16.90 10.92
C GLY A 307 -2.77 -18.39 11.08
N ARG A 308 -2.68 -19.17 9.98
CA ARG A 308 -2.84 -20.63 10.02
C ARG A 308 -1.80 -21.29 10.92
N GLY A 309 -0.55 -20.85 10.91
CA GLY A 309 0.54 -21.39 11.74
C GLY A 309 0.35 -21.17 13.25
N ARG A 310 -0.52 -20.23 13.65
CA ARG A 310 -0.89 -20.01 15.07
C ARG A 310 -1.98 -20.95 15.57
N LEU A 311 -2.68 -21.64 14.67
CA LEU A 311 -3.69 -22.62 15.01
C LEU A 311 -3.03 -23.91 15.53
N SER A 312 -3.66 -24.57 16.51
CA SER A 312 -3.27 -25.92 16.95
C SER A 312 -3.44 -26.94 15.80
N PRO A 313 -2.79 -28.12 15.85
CA PRO A 313 -2.95 -29.14 14.81
C PRO A 313 -4.43 -29.57 14.56
N ALA A 314 -5.27 -29.59 15.59
CA ALA A 314 -6.70 -29.90 15.45
C ALA A 314 -7.42 -28.76 14.69
N GLN A 315 -7.14 -27.51 15.05
CA GLN A 315 -7.71 -26.33 14.42
C GLN A 315 -7.23 -26.17 12.96
N GLN A 316 -5.97 -26.53 12.65
CA GLN A 316 -5.47 -26.56 11.27
C GLN A 316 -6.24 -27.56 10.41
N ARG A 317 -6.53 -28.76 10.92
CA ARG A 317 -7.38 -29.73 10.22
C ARG A 317 -8.82 -29.20 10.01
N ALA A 318 -9.38 -28.52 10.99
CA ALA A 318 -10.70 -27.87 10.86
C ALA A 318 -10.67 -26.75 9.79
N PHE A 319 -9.62 -25.93 9.76
CA PHE A 319 -9.40 -24.92 8.71
C PHE A 319 -9.33 -25.58 7.32
N ASP A 320 -8.48 -26.60 7.15
CA ASP A 320 -8.28 -27.28 5.88
C ASP A 320 -9.59 -27.96 5.40
N SER A 321 -10.35 -28.57 6.31
CA SER A 321 -11.66 -29.17 5.98
C SER A 321 -12.68 -28.11 5.54
N ARG A 322 -12.77 -26.96 6.23
CA ARG A 322 -13.70 -25.88 5.86
C ARG A 322 -13.28 -25.24 4.51
N LEU A 323 -11.98 -25.08 4.28
CA LEU A 323 -11.49 -24.55 3.02
C LEU A 323 -11.84 -25.47 1.83
N HIS A 324 -11.68 -26.79 1.98
CA HIS A 324 -12.06 -27.76 0.95
C HIS A 324 -13.58 -27.82 0.68
N ALA A 325 -14.41 -27.54 1.71
CA ALA A 325 -15.86 -27.55 1.55
C ALA A 325 -16.41 -26.37 0.73
N VAL A 326 -15.61 -25.32 0.53
CA VAL A 326 -16.01 -24.08 -0.13
C VAL A 326 -15.17 -23.77 -1.38
N ALA A 327 -14.19 -24.63 -1.73
CA ALA A 327 -13.39 -24.58 -2.95
C ALA A 327 -14.08 -25.35 -4.09
#